data_c332c28857072c1002e3e6a878dca384
#
_entry.id   c332c28857072c1002e3e6a878dca384
#
_cell.length_a   1.000
_cell.length_b   1.000
_cell.length_c   1.000
_cell.angle_alpha   90.00
_cell.angle_beta   90.00
_cell.angle_gamma   90.00
#
_symmetry.space_group_name_H-M   'P 1'
#
loop_
_entity.id
_entity.type
_entity.pdbx_description
1 polymer ?
#
loop_
_entity_poly.entity_id
_entity_poly.type
_entity_poly.pdbx_seq_one_letter_code
_entity_poly.pdbx_strand_id
1 'polypeptide(L)'
;QFDSILPMFYFRQLMSDERFPDTLNGVPVTPRMAQMENFNFRVVPSDINAPHIGLYPLLEGMSGRVDLQMPDDVFRITGKGIEFIRMASNTVDEEKSRRFTEAMEKKGFHFPATEIAGNPTTRKEYDEGYLLLDADRRLFHLKQMKGRPYVRSIELPDGIQLKHVLSLIHI
;
A
#
# COMPACT_ATOMS: atom_id res chain seq x y z
N GLN A 1 16.35 -1.10 29.96
CA GLN A 1 15.20 -0.66 29.11
C GLN A 1 15.56 -0.45 27.64
N PHE A 2 16.84 -0.40 27.27
CA PHE A 2 17.27 -0.32 25.88
C PHE A 2 17.40 -1.70 25.19
N ASP A 3 17.31 -2.79 25.93
CA ASP A 3 17.48 -4.14 25.39
C ASP A 3 16.29 -4.63 24.54
N SER A 4 15.18 -3.93 24.55
CA SER A 4 13.97 -4.33 23.83
C SER A 4 13.70 -3.53 22.55
N ILE A 5 14.39 -2.40 22.36
CA ILE A 5 14.18 -1.51 21.21
C ILE A 5 15.53 -0.97 20.75
N LEU A 6 15.84 -1.18 19.48
CA LEU A 6 17.04 -0.62 18.83
C LEU A 6 16.62 0.44 17.80
N PRO A 7 16.62 1.75 18.15
CA PRO A 7 16.28 2.80 17.20
C PRO A 7 17.25 2.83 16.01
N MET A 8 16.75 3.09 14.80
CA MET A 8 17.53 3.00 13.56
C MET A 8 18.78 3.89 13.55
N PHE A 9 18.73 5.08 14.13
CA PHE A 9 19.93 5.94 14.18
C PHE A 9 21.00 5.39 15.14
N TYR A 10 20.56 4.75 16.25
CA TYR A 10 21.45 4.06 17.17
C TYR A 10 22.09 2.83 16.57
N PHE A 11 21.32 2.08 15.79
CA PHE A 11 21.81 0.96 15.00
C PHE A 11 23.01 1.34 14.14
N ARG A 12 22.89 2.44 13.39
CA ARG A 12 23.98 2.96 12.55
C ARG A 12 25.20 3.37 13.34
N GLN A 13 24.99 4.02 14.49
CA GLN A 13 26.07 4.42 15.38
C GLN A 13 26.78 3.18 15.95
N LEU A 14 26.05 2.22 16.48
CA LEU A 14 26.61 0.99 17.03
C LEU A 14 27.37 0.18 15.98
N MET A 15 26.89 0.16 14.73
CA MET A 15 27.62 -0.45 13.62
C MET A 15 28.92 0.28 13.31
N SER A 16 28.89 1.61 13.26
CA SER A 16 30.08 2.44 13.01
C SER A 16 31.13 2.30 14.11
N ASP A 17 30.68 2.14 15.34
CA ASP A 17 31.53 2.01 16.52
C ASP A 17 31.98 0.56 16.79
N GLU A 18 31.62 -0.41 15.92
CA GLU A 18 31.84 -1.85 16.11
C GLU A 18 31.28 -2.40 17.45
N ARG A 19 30.19 -1.80 17.92
CA ARG A 19 29.54 -2.09 19.21
C ARG A 19 28.14 -2.67 19.06
N PHE A 20 27.83 -3.22 17.90
CA PHE A 20 26.51 -3.81 17.66
C PHE A 20 26.31 -5.02 18.59
N PRO A 21 25.19 -5.12 19.31
CA PRO A 21 24.94 -6.20 20.26
C PRO A 21 24.69 -7.55 19.56
N ASP A 22 25.18 -8.64 20.16
CA ASP A 22 24.93 -10.00 19.67
C ASP A 22 23.49 -10.46 19.94
N THR A 23 22.83 -9.86 20.94
CA THR A 23 21.45 -10.20 21.32
C THR A 23 20.64 -8.94 21.60
N LEU A 24 19.36 -8.99 21.26
CA LEU A 24 18.37 -7.97 21.59
C LEU A 24 17.21 -8.65 22.32
N ASN A 25 16.93 -8.22 23.54
CA ASN A 25 15.91 -8.83 24.41
C ASN A 25 16.04 -10.36 24.54
N GLY A 26 17.29 -10.86 24.66
CA GLY A 26 17.60 -12.28 24.77
C GLY A 26 17.53 -13.09 23.46
N VAL A 27 17.20 -12.46 22.35
CA VAL A 27 17.16 -13.08 21.02
C VAL A 27 18.44 -12.72 20.26
N PRO A 28 19.16 -13.71 19.66
CA PRO A 28 20.30 -13.42 18.81
C PRO A 28 19.90 -12.49 17.65
N VAL A 29 20.70 -11.45 17.44
CA VAL A 29 20.44 -10.47 16.37
C VAL A 29 21.71 -10.21 15.58
N THR A 30 21.58 -10.14 14.27
CA THR A 30 22.67 -9.72 13.39
C THR A 30 22.39 -8.33 12.82
N PRO A 31 23.40 -7.58 12.40
CA PRO A 31 23.20 -6.29 11.74
C PRO A 31 22.25 -6.37 10.55
N ARG A 32 22.34 -7.46 9.78
CA ARG A 32 21.48 -7.69 8.63
C ARG A 32 20.01 -7.91 9.04
N MET A 33 19.76 -8.73 10.05
CA MET A 33 18.41 -8.94 10.60
C MET A 33 17.82 -7.63 11.12
N ALA A 34 18.58 -6.89 11.92
CA ALA A 34 18.12 -5.60 12.44
C ALA A 34 17.78 -4.60 11.33
N GLN A 35 18.52 -4.61 10.23
CA GLN A 35 18.24 -3.74 9.09
C GLN A 35 17.00 -4.19 8.30
N MET A 36 16.81 -5.48 8.10
CA MET A 36 15.70 -6.02 7.31
C MET A 36 14.39 -6.07 8.08
N GLU A 37 14.44 -6.36 9.37
CA GLU A 37 13.25 -6.51 10.23
C GLU A 37 12.88 -5.23 10.97
N ASN A 38 13.65 -4.15 10.77
CA ASN A 38 13.37 -2.89 11.40
C ASN A 38 12.25 -2.15 10.67
N PHE A 39 11.19 -1.88 11.41
CA PHE A 39 10.10 -1.04 10.93
C PHE A 39 10.55 0.43 10.86
N ASN A 40 10.66 0.97 9.65
CA ASN A 40 11.03 2.35 9.42
C ASN A 40 9.85 3.09 8.77
N PHE A 41 9.31 4.06 9.51
CA PHE A 41 8.22 4.90 9.05
C PHE A 41 8.67 6.35 8.97
N ARG A 42 8.47 6.97 7.81
CA ARG A 42 8.72 8.39 7.58
C ARG A 42 7.54 9.01 6.86
N VAL A 43 6.98 10.04 7.44
CA VAL A 43 5.95 10.90 6.84
C VAL A 43 6.46 12.33 6.85
N VAL A 44 6.28 13.03 5.76
CA VAL A 44 6.51 14.48 5.68
C VAL A 44 5.17 15.18 5.45
N PRO A 45 5.03 16.46 5.84
CA PRO A 45 3.75 17.18 5.69
C PRO A 45 3.19 17.18 4.26
N SER A 46 4.05 17.13 3.24
CA SER A 46 3.63 17.02 1.85
C SER A 46 2.91 15.71 1.52
N ASP A 47 3.22 14.61 2.22
CA ASP A 47 2.57 13.33 1.99
C ASP A 47 1.10 13.35 2.44
N ILE A 48 0.78 14.26 3.38
CA ILE A 48 -0.58 14.41 3.93
C ILE A 48 -1.35 15.51 3.19
N ASN A 49 -0.67 16.58 2.77
CA ASN A 49 -1.31 17.79 2.24
C ASN A 49 -1.21 17.92 0.71
N ALA A 50 -0.47 17.02 0.03
CA ALA A 50 -0.40 17.07 -1.42
C ALA A 50 -1.75 16.69 -2.05
N PRO A 51 -2.23 17.41 -3.08
CA PRO A 51 -3.40 16.99 -3.81
C PRO A 51 -3.13 15.65 -4.48
N HIS A 52 -3.95 14.66 -4.19
CA HIS A 52 -3.88 13.35 -4.83
C HIS A 52 -4.41 13.43 -6.26
N ILE A 53 -3.59 13.92 -7.17
CA ILE A 53 -3.88 13.85 -8.60
C ILE A 53 -3.36 12.49 -9.07
N GLY A 54 -4.19 11.44 -8.91
CA GLY A 54 -3.63 10.13 -9.02
C GLY A 54 -3.99 9.39 -10.29
N LEU A 55 -2.97 9.00 -11.04
CA LEU A 55 -2.97 7.83 -11.88
C LEU A 55 -2.14 6.76 -11.17
N TYR A 56 -2.76 5.64 -10.89
CA TYR A 56 -2.17 4.59 -10.04
C TYR A 56 -2.05 3.28 -10.82
N PRO A 57 -0.88 2.61 -10.85
CA PRO A 57 -0.78 1.26 -11.40
C PRO A 57 -1.40 0.25 -10.43
N LEU A 58 -2.26 -0.64 -10.91
CA LEU A 58 -2.79 -1.75 -10.12
C LEU A 58 -2.12 -3.05 -10.56
N LEU A 59 -1.12 -3.48 -9.80
CA LEU A 59 -0.39 -4.70 -10.07
C LEU A 59 -1.26 -5.93 -9.77
N GLU A 60 -0.90 -7.07 -10.37
CA GLU A 60 -1.47 -8.36 -9.97
C GLU A 60 -1.05 -8.68 -8.53
N GLY A 61 -2.01 -9.13 -7.71
CA GLY A 61 -1.74 -9.49 -6.32
C GLY A 61 -0.72 -10.62 -6.17
N MET A 62 -0.65 -11.53 -7.16
CA MET A 62 0.35 -12.60 -7.23
C MET A 62 0.69 -12.88 -8.69
N SER A 63 1.97 -12.80 -9.02
CA SER A 63 2.44 -13.08 -10.39
C SER A 63 2.74 -14.56 -10.66
N GLY A 64 3.00 -15.34 -9.63
CA GLY A 64 3.55 -16.69 -9.74
C GLY A 64 5.01 -16.74 -10.23
N ARG A 65 5.68 -15.58 -10.27
CA ARG A 65 7.09 -15.37 -10.63
C ARG A 65 7.81 -14.69 -9.48
N VAL A 66 9.11 -14.55 -9.59
CA VAL A 66 9.93 -13.89 -8.55
C VAL A 66 9.57 -12.40 -8.42
N ASP A 67 9.29 -11.74 -9.56
CA ASP A 67 8.94 -10.32 -9.60
C ASP A 67 7.58 -10.09 -10.24
N LEU A 68 6.89 -9.04 -9.77
CA LEU A 68 5.66 -8.55 -10.38
C LEU A 68 5.96 -7.81 -11.70
N GLN A 69 4.98 -7.79 -12.59
CA GLN A 69 5.05 -7.01 -13.83
C GLN A 69 4.26 -5.71 -13.69
N MET A 70 4.82 -4.63 -14.25
CA MET A 70 4.09 -3.39 -14.37
C MET A 70 2.89 -3.60 -15.30
N PRO A 71 1.70 -3.17 -14.93
CA PRO A 71 0.52 -3.28 -15.81
C PRO A 71 0.63 -2.32 -17.01
N ASP A 72 -0.07 -2.63 -18.09
CA ASP A 72 -0.17 -1.78 -19.29
C ASP A 72 -1.15 -0.62 -19.12
N ASP A 73 -1.84 -0.58 -17.99
CA ASP A 73 -2.83 0.43 -17.65
C ASP A 73 -2.57 1.03 -16.26
N VAL A 74 -3.14 2.20 -16.06
CA VAL A 74 -3.22 2.89 -14.77
C VAL A 74 -4.67 3.22 -14.48
N PHE A 75 -5.05 3.36 -13.21
CA PHE A 75 -6.39 3.75 -12.84
C PHE A 75 -6.44 5.11 -12.17
N ARG A 76 -7.60 5.75 -12.25
CA ARG A 76 -8.02 6.87 -11.43
C ARG A 76 -9.40 6.61 -10.84
N ILE A 77 -9.72 7.25 -9.72
CA ILE A 77 -11.05 7.20 -9.14
C ILE A 77 -11.74 8.54 -9.35
N THR A 78 -12.93 8.49 -9.94
CA THR A 78 -13.79 9.64 -10.21
C THR A 78 -15.01 9.62 -9.29
N GLY A 79 -15.84 10.67 -9.34
CA GLY A 79 -17.12 10.68 -8.62
C GLY A 79 -18.14 9.64 -9.10
N LYS A 80 -17.88 8.98 -10.24
CA LYS A 80 -18.80 8.00 -10.86
C LYS A 80 -18.29 6.57 -10.84
N GLY A 81 -16.99 6.36 -10.58
CA GLY A 81 -16.40 5.04 -10.65
C GLY A 81 -14.89 5.07 -10.73
N ILE A 82 -14.30 3.89 -10.95
CA ILE A 82 -12.88 3.72 -11.24
C ILE A 82 -12.70 3.60 -12.76
N GLU A 83 -11.75 4.34 -13.31
CA GLU A 83 -11.42 4.32 -14.75
C GLU A 83 -10.01 3.78 -14.93
N PHE A 84 -9.87 2.75 -15.75
CA PHE A 84 -8.58 2.23 -16.18
C PHE A 84 -8.22 2.84 -17.53
N ILE A 85 -7.01 3.36 -17.63
CA ILE A 85 -6.50 4.06 -18.81
C ILE A 85 -5.33 3.26 -19.37
N ARG A 86 -5.45 2.78 -20.60
CA ARG A 86 -4.37 2.09 -21.32
C ARG A 86 -3.28 3.08 -21.64
N MET A 87 -2.07 2.85 -21.15
CA MET A 87 -0.96 3.80 -21.32
C MET A 87 -0.54 3.96 -22.79
N ALA A 88 -0.55 2.88 -23.57
CA ALA A 88 -0.12 2.92 -24.97
C ALA A 88 -1.01 3.78 -25.88
N SER A 89 -2.33 3.80 -25.64
CA SER A 89 -3.31 4.50 -26.46
C SER A 89 -3.90 5.75 -25.81
N ASN A 90 -3.64 5.94 -24.51
CA ASN A 90 -4.27 6.97 -23.68
C ASN A 90 -5.81 6.94 -23.76
N THR A 91 -6.38 5.75 -23.80
CA THR A 91 -7.83 5.53 -23.87
C THR A 91 -8.33 4.77 -22.65
N VAL A 92 -9.58 5.03 -22.25
CA VAL A 92 -10.22 4.31 -21.15
C VAL A 92 -10.54 2.88 -21.60
N ASP A 93 -10.23 1.90 -20.76
CA ASP A 93 -10.72 0.54 -20.88
C ASP A 93 -12.09 0.45 -20.22
N GLU A 94 -13.14 0.65 -21.03
CA GLU A 94 -14.53 0.72 -20.56
C GLU A 94 -14.97 -0.58 -19.87
N GLU A 95 -14.56 -1.74 -20.38
CA GLU A 95 -14.96 -3.03 -19.82
C GLU A 95 -14.32 -3.27 -18.46
N LYS A 96 -13.01 -3.06 -18.36
CA LYS A 96 -12.28 -3.20 -17.10
C LYS A 96 -12.80 -2.20 -16.07
N SER A 97 -12.99 -0.94 -16.47
CA SER A 97 -13.50 0.13 -15.61
C SER A 97 -14.89 -0.20 -15.05
N ARG A 98 -15.82 -0.61 -15.91
CA ARG A 98 -17.17 -1.01 -15.49
C ARG A 98 -17.12 -2.18 -14.50
N ARG A 99 -16.37 -3.22 -14.81
CA ARG A 99 -16.25 -4.42 -13.97
C ARG A 99 -15.69 -4.12 -12.56
N PHE A 100 -14.72 -3.23 -12.47
CA PHE A 100 -14.16 -2.81 -11.19
C PHE A 100 -15.10 -1.88 -10.42
N THR A 101 -15.78 -0.94 -11.11
CA THR A 101 -16.80 -0.07 -10.51
C THR A 101 -17.93 -0.89 -9.90
N GLU A 102 -18.52 -1.81 -10.68
CA GLU A 102 -19.58 -2.70 -10.20
C GLU A 102 -19.15 -3.55 -8.99
N ALA A 103 -17.91 -4.03 -8.99
CA ALA A 103 -17.38 -4.80 -7.86
C ALA A 103 -17.22 -3.96 -6.60
N MET A 104 -16.81 -2.69 -6.72
CA MET A 104 -16.69 -1.75 -5.61
C MET A 104 -18.06 -1.39 -5.05
N GLU A 105 -19.02 -1.03 -5.93
CA GLU A 105 -20.40 -0.71 -5.54
C GLU A 105 -21.10 -1.89 -4.86
N LYS A 106 -20.91 -3.10 -5.38
CA LYS A 106 -21.45 -4.33 -4.78
C LYS A 106 -20.94 -4.57 -3.35
N LYS A 107 -19.77 -4.05 -3.01
CA LYS A 107 -19.20 -4.09 -1.66
C LYS A 107 -19.58 -2.86 -0.82
N GLY A 108 -20.41 -1.98 -1.36
CA GLY A 108 -20.92 -0.80 -0.69
C GLY A 108 -19.95 0.39 -0.72
N PHE A 109 -18.98 0.42 -1.64
CA PHE A 109 -18.10 1.57 -1.81
C PHE A 109 -18.88 2.76 -2.40
N HIS A 110 -18.82 3.92 -1.74
CA HIS A 110 -19.43 5.16 -2.22
C HIS A 110 -18.36 6.07 -2.83
N PHE A 111 -18.46 6.28 -4.13
CA PHE A 111 -17.56 7.18 -4.86
C PHE A 111 -17.77 8.65 -4.52
N PRO A 112 -16.69 9.48 -4.62
CA PRO A 112 -15.32 9.14 -4.93
C PRO A 112 -14.55 8.57 -3.73
N ALA A 113 -13.33 8.07 -3.98
CA ALA A 113 -12.37 7.86 -2.89
C ALA A 113 -11.89 9.22 -2.35
N THR A 114 -11.88 9.36 -1.03
CA THR A 114 -11.33 10.54 -0.35
C THR A 114 -9.84 10.38 -0.03
N GLU A 115 -9.37 9.14 0.07
CA GLU A 115 -7.95 8.80 0.18
C GLU A 115 -7.64 7.50 -0.53
N ILE A 116 -6.41 7.42 -1.06
CA ILE A 116 -5.86 6.25 -1.73
C ILE A 116 -4.45 6.03 -1.19
N ALA A 117 -4.21 4.87 -0.60
CA ALA A 117 -2.91 4.50 -0.08
C ALA A 117 -2.47 3.14 -0.66
N GLY A 118 -1.34 3.11 -1.31
CA GLY A 118 -0.73 1.91 -1.86
C GLY A 118 0.76 2.10 -2.01
N ASN A 119 1.46 1.01 -2.25
CA ASN A 119 2.89 1.06 -2.52
C ASN A 119 3.24 0.09 -3.66
N PRO A 120 2.80 0.41 -4.90
CA PRO A 120 3.03 -0.45 -6.04
C PRO A 120 4.52 -0.46 -6.41
N THR A 121 5.10 -1.64 -6.44
CA THR A 121 6.47 -1.84 -6.93
C THR A 121 6.61 -3.24 -7.51
N THR A 122 7.36 -3.34 -8.59
CA THR A 122 7.64 -4.61 -9.26
C THR A 122 8.68 -5.46 -8.53
N ARG A 123 9.35 -4.90 -7.52
CA ARG A 123 10.41 -5.58 -6.73
C ARG A 123 9.87 -6.52 -5.65
N LYS A 124 8.63 -7.00 -5.80
CA LYS A 124 7.95 -7.87 -4.84
C LYS A 124 7.43 -9.11 -5.54
N GLU A 125 7.28 -10.17 -4.79
CA GLU A 125 6.61 -11.40 -5.26
C GLU A 125 5.09 -11.26 -5.31
N TYR A 126 4.52 -10.35 -4.52
CA TYR A 126 3.08 -10.08 -4.44
C TYR A 126 2.82 -8.59 -4.17
N ASP A 127 1.65 -8.11 -4.55
CA ASP A 127 1.18 -6.75 -4.24
C ASP A 127 -0.12 -6.79 -3.45
N GLU A 128 -0.16 -5.97 -2.39
CA GLU A 128 -1.37 -5.84 -1.57
C GLU A 128 -2.39 -4.86 -2.15
N GLY A 129 -2.08 -4.23 -3.27
CA GLY A 129 -2.95 -3.25 -3.91
C GLY A 129 -3.09 -1.96 -3.10
N TYR A 130 -4.33 -1.49 -2.95
CA TYR A 130 -4.61 -0.20 -2.34
C TYR A 130 -5.61 -0.29 -1.19
N LEU A 131 -5.38 0.52 -0.18
CA LEU A 131 -6.36 0.88 0.82
C LEU A 131 -7.04 2.19 0.39
N LEU A 132 -8.36 2.22 0.43
CA LEU A 132 -9.17 3.34 -0.03
C LEU A 132 -10.11 3.80 1.08
N LEU A 133 -10.23 5.10 1.29
CA LEU A 133 -11.35 5.65 2.02
C LEU A 133 -12.39 6.15 1.02
N ASP A 134 -13.62 5.70 1.16
CA ASP A 134 -14.74 6.13 0.33
C ASP A 134 -15.29 7.52 0.74
N ALA A 135 -16.35 8.00 0.09
CA ALA A 135 -16.98 9.28 0.40
C ALA A 135 -17.50 9.36 1.84
N ASP A 136 -17.87 8.25 2.44
CA ASP A 136 -18.30 8.15 3.84
C ASP A 136 -17.15 7.84 4.81
N ARG A 137 -15.90 7.88 4.33
CA ARG A 137 -14.68 7.56 5.08
C ARG A 137 -14.62 6.13 5.63
N ARG A 138 -15.31 5.21 4.98
CA ARG A 138 -15.20 3.78 5.25
C ARG A 138 -13.99 3.21 4.54
N LEU A 139 -13.32 2.26 5.18
CA LEU A 139 -12.08 1.66 4.69
C LEU A 139 -12.36 0.45 3.80
N PHE A 140 -11.75 0.44 2.63
CA PHE A 140 -11.80 -0.65 1.67
C PHE A 140 -10.42 -1.07 1.20
N HIS A 141 -10.30 -2.32 0.83
CA HIS A 141 -9.12 -2.90 0.23
C HIS A 141 -9.42 -3.28 -1.21
N LEU A 142 -8.62 -2.76 -2.14
CA LEU A 142 -8.72 -3.00 -3.58
C LEU A 142 -7.48 -3.69 -4.09
N LYS A 143 -7.64 -4.85 -4.74
CA LYS A 143 -6.59 -5.58 -5.45
C LYS A 143 -7.05 -6.04 -6.83
N GLN A 144 -6.10 -6.47 -7.64
CA GLN A 144 -6.34 -7.27 -8.84
C GLN A 144 -5.82 -8.69 -8.63
N MET A 145 -6.66 -9.68 -8.89
CA MET A 145 -6.32 -11.10 -8.76
C MET A 145 -6.68 -11.84 -10.05
N LYS A 146 -5.69 -12.27 -10.81
CA LYS A 146 -5.88 -12.91 -12.12
C LYS A 146 -6.77 -12.07 -13.06
N GLY A 147 -6.47 -10.76 -13.15
CA GLY A 147 -7.21 -9.80 -13.94
C GLY A 147 -8.61 -9.44 -13.41
N ARG A 148 -9.00 -9.92 -12.23
CA ARG A 148 -10.33 -9.69 -11.63
C ARG A 148 -10.23 -8.74 -10.43
N PRO A 149 -11.27 -7.90 -10.22
CA PRO A 149 -11.33 -7.07 -9.01
C PRO A 149 -11.49 -7.93 -7.76
N TYR A 150 -10.70 -7.63 -6.77
CA TYR A 150 -10.88 -8.07 -5.40
C TYR A 150 -11.13 -6.84 -4.54
N VAL A 151 -12.32 -6.76 -3.96
CA VAL A 151 -12.73 -5.64 -3.12
C VAL A 151 -13.26 -6.17 -1.80
N ARG A 152 -12.76 -5.60 -0.70
CA ARG A 152 -13.20 -5.95 0.66
C ARG A 152 -13.40 -4.68 1.47
N SER A 153 -14.56 -4.56 2.13
CA SER A 153 -14.76 -3.60 3.23
C SER A 153 -13.98 -4.05 4.45
N ILE A 154 -13.32 -3.13 5.13
CA ILE A 154 -12.59 -3.35 6.38
C ILE A 154 -13.35 -2.63 7.48
N GLU A 155 -13.90 -3.40 8.40
CA GLU A 155 -14.58 -2.85 9.57
C GLU A 155 -13.56 -2.31 10.58
N LEU A 156 -13.80 -1.12 11.05
CA LEU A 156 -13.01 -0.48 12.10
C LEU A 156 -13.74 -0.65 13.43
N PRO A 157 -13.02 -0.72 14.55
CA PRO A 157 -13.64 -0.67 15.88
C PRO A 157 -14.48 0.61 16.04
N ASP A 158 -15.54 0.49 16.83
CA ASP A 158 -16.45 1.61 17.11
C ASP A 158 -15.71 2.84 17.63
N GLY A 159 -16.12 4.01 17.14
CA GLY A 159 -15.55 5.30 17.54
C GLY A 159 -14.22 5.67 16.86
N ILE A 160 -13.66 4.83 16.02
CA ILE A 160 -12.46 5.16 15.25
C ILE A 160 -12.85 5.83 13.93
N GLN A 161 -12.33 7.04 13.71
CA GLN A 161 -12.40 7.74 12.42
C GLN A 161 -10.98 7.89 11.85
N LEU A 162 -10.78 7.33 10.66
CA LEU A 162 -9.51 7.48 9.95
C LEU A 162 -9.42 8.87 9.33
N LYS A 163 -8.34 9.59 9.63
CA LYS A 163 -8.01 10.86 8.96
C LYS A 163 -7.13 10.63 7.73
N HIS A 164 -6.15 9.73 7.87
CA HIS A 164 -5.21 9.37 6.81
C HIS A 164 -4.91 7.88 6.86
N VAL A 165 -4.61 7.31 5.69
CA VAL A 165 -4.20 5.93 5.52
C VAL A 165 -2.86 5.90 4.77
N LEU A 166 -1.92 5.15 5.29
CA LEU A 166 -0.61 4.97 4.69
C LEU A 166 -0.35 3.49 4.50
N SER A 167 0.06 3.11 3.30
CA SER A 167 0.46 1.74 2.99
C SER A 167 1.96 1.60 3.21
N LEU A 168 2.32 0.75 4.16
CA LEU A 168 3.70 0.42 4.46
C LEU A 168 3.99 -0.99 3.97
N ILE A 169 5.16 -1.16 3.37
CA ILE A 169 5.62 -2.47 2.97
C ILE A 169 6.74 -2.87 3.90
N HIS A 170 6.54 -4.02 4.51
CA HIS A 170 7.61 -4.79 5.10
C HIS A 170 8.16 -5.70 4.00
N ILE A 171 9.43 -5.51 3.62
CA ILE A 171 10.16 -6.34 2.65
C ILE A 171 10.90 -7.42 3.43
#